data_3195558dff4a98a18c846ba85c504e95
#
_entry.id   3195558dff4a98a18c846ba85c504e95
#
_cell.length_a   1.000
_cell.length_b   1.000
_cell.length_c   1.000
_cell.angle_alpha   90.00
_cell.angle_beta   90.00
_cell.angle_gamma   90.00
#
_symmetry.space_group_name_H-M   'P 1'
#
loop_
_entity.id
_entity.type
_entity.pdbx_description
1 polymer ?
#
loop_
_entity_poly.entity_id
_entity_poly.type
_entity_poly.pdbx_seq_one_letter_code
_entity_poly.pdbx_strand_id
1 'polypeptide(L)'
;MRIRIALLLVVVSLAAATAKAIALRTSEYSSESGQSITYPDPTQRVLTHREQNALVTPWIKKRFDTLLAGLMTREGIDMWIIPSREYNEDPVFASMSPLTYFASRRRTILVFSNPGGGKPAERYSIGRFDYDGIYPMVASTNDGQHEALRKLVDEKNPKVIGINESDAWQHADGITANEKRRLVEALGPAHAAKIKSAEMLAVGWLEVKLPEELDAYRHAMKVAHLVIREAFSNKVITPGTTTNEDVVWWMRQRVVELGLGKWFQPSVTIWRQGEKANPRGVILPGDMLHTDFGIVYMGFSTDTQHNAYVLKPGETDAPAGLKAGLKAGNRLQDLTMQYARLERTGNQALADALAQAKKEGLVPSIYCHPIGYHGHAAGPPIGMTDYQQGVPVRGDYVFRPNTWHSIELNVTHIVPEWGNQPVRFALEEDAAIMPGGKWDWIDGRQDAFYLIKP
;
A
#
# COMPACT_ATOMS: atom_id res chain seq x y z
N MET A 1 22.00 -39.66 49.24
CA MET A 1 21.41 -38.32 49.22
C MET A 1 22.42 -37.29 48.64
N ARG A 2 22.95 -37.52 47.44
CA ARG A 2 23.96 -36.63 46.76
C ARG A 2 23.81 -36.54 45.22
N ILE A 3 22.65 -36.86 44.64
CA ILE A 3 22.45 -36.87 43.16
C ILE A 3 21.40 -35.87 42.69
N ARG A 4 20.78 -35.05 43.58
CA ARG A 4 19.68 -34.09 43.18
C ARG A 4 20.10 -32.63 43.06
N ILE A 5 21.39 -32.28 43.28
CA ILE A 5 21.83 -30.87 43.24
C ILE A 5 22.54 -30.51 41.93
N ALA A 6 23.01 -31.48 41.18
CA ALA A 6 23.72 -31.20 39.90
C ALA A 6 22.83 -30.89 38.69
N LEU A 7 21.52 -31.25 38.73
CA LEU A 7 20.61 -31.03 37.62
C LEU A 7 19.95 -29.64 37.61
N LEU A 8 19.97 -28.93 38.76
CA LEU A 8 19.35 -27.61 38.85
C LEU A 8 20.27 -26.45 38.43
N LEU A 9 21.59 -26.67 38.41
CA LEU A 9 22.56 -25.65 37.99
C LEU A 9 22.84 -25.62 36.50
N VAL A 10 22.51 -26.68 35.73
CA VAL A 10 22.70 -26.75 34.29
C VAL A 10 21.52 -26.08 33.57
N VAL A 11 20.29 -26.10 34.13
CA VAL A 11 19.09 -25.47 33.52
C VAL A 11 19.14 -23.96 33.69
N VAL A 12 19.72 -23.43 34.74
CA VAL A 12 19.82 -21.97 34.97
C VAL A 12 20.92 -21.35 34.12
N SER A 13 21.98 -22.09 33.74
CA SER A 13 23.05 -21.58 32.88
C SER A 13 22.69 -21.58 31.39
N LEU A 14 21.77 -22.44 30.92
CA LEU A 14 21.26 -22.40 29.55
C LEU A 14 20.21 -21.29 29.33
N ALA A 15 19.42 -20.94 30.36
CA ALA A 15 18.46 -19.84 30.25
C ALA A 15 19.13 -18.45 30.27
N ALA A 16 20.32 -18.33 30.89
CA ALA A 16 21.10 -17.08 30.91
C ALA A 16 21.94 -16.87 29.65
N ALA A 17 22.27 -17.94 28.90
CA ALA A 17 23.03 -17.85 27.66
C ALA A 17 22.14 -17.46 26.45
N THR A 18 20.83 -17.76 26.50
CA THR A 18 19.88 -17.36 25.43
C THR A 18 19.35 -15.93 25.56
N ALA A 19 19.52 -15.29 26.71
CA ALA A 19 19.12 -13.89 26.93
C ALA A 19 20.15 -12.85 26.48
N LYS A 20 21.35 -13.27 26.04
CA LYS A 20 22.44 -12.35 25.66
C LYS A 20 22.68 -12.17 24.17
N ALA A 21 21.82 -12.69 23.32
CA ALA A 21 22.10 -12.74 21.87
C ALA A 21 20.99 -12.20 20.97
N ILE A 22 20.27 -11.15 21.35
CA ILE A 22 19.55 -10.35 20.37
C ILE A 22 19.64 -8.89 20.81
N ALA A 23 20.79 -8.27 20.66
CA ALA A 23 20.85 -6.85 20.44
C ALA A 23 20.23 -6.62 19.05
N LEU A 24 18.97 -6.27 19.00
CA LEU A 24 18.28 -5.91 17.76
C LEU A 24 19.06 -4.73 17.14
N ARG A 25 19.66 -4.94 15.98
CA ARG A 25 20.10 -3.82 15.17
C ARG A 25 18.87 -3.06 14.74
N THR A 26 18.86 -1.77 14.99
CA THR A 26 17.80 -0.86 14.56
C THR A 26 18.35 0.01 13.43
N SER A 27 17.51 0.33 12.48
CA SER A 27 17.79 1.36 11.48
C SER A 27 17.07 2.63 11.89
N GLU A 28 17.77 3.76 11.86
CA GLU A 28 17.19 5.08 12.09
C GLU A 28 16.78 5.69 10.76
N TYR A 29 15.57 6.19 10.70
CA TYR A 29 15.04 6.98 9.60
C TYR A 29 14.79 8.38 10.12
N SER A 30 15.37 9.40 9.49
CA SER A 30 15.05 10.79 9.79
C SER A 30 13.89 11.23 8.91
N SER A 31 12.79 11.67 9.52
CA SER A 31 11.71 12.33 8.80
C SER A 31 12.09 13.78 8.47
N GLU A 32 11.45 14.37 7.45
CA GLU A 32 11.58 15.79 7.15
C GLU A 32 11.14 16.70 8.33
N SER A 33 10.33 16.16 9.25
CA SER A 33 9.94 16.85 10.49
C SER A 33 11.03 16.87 11.57
N GLY A 34 12.19 16.24 11.31
CA GLY A 34 13.29 16.13 12.27
C GLY A 34 13.05 15.11 13.40
N GLN A 35 11.97 14.34 13.35
CA GLN A 35 11.72 13.23 14.28
C GLN A 35 12.45 11.99 13.79
N SER A 36 13.29 11.40 14.62
CA SER A 36 13.93 10.12 14.36
C SER A 36 12.98 8.99 14.78
N ILE A 37 12.63 8.14 13.84
CA ILE A 37 11.86 6.92 14.09
C ILE A 37 12.80 5.73 13.95
N THR A 38 12.90 4.90 14.99
CA THR A 38 13.76 3.73 15.00
C THR A 38 12.92 2.48 14.72
N TYR A 39 13.26 1.77 13.66
CA TYR A 39 12.67 0.49 13.30
C TYR A 39 13.71 -0.63 13.43
N PRO A 40 13.29 -1.85 13.80
CA PRO A 40 14.16 -3.02 13.71
C PRO A 40 14.67 -3.22 12.29
N ASP A 41 15.91 -3.67 12.15
CA ASP A 41 16.45 -4.08 10.85
C ASP A 41 15.58 -5.23 10.30
N PRO A 42 14.98 -5.11 9.10
CA PRO A 42 14.10 -6.13 8.53
C PRO A 42 14.80 -7.47 8.31
N THR A 43 16.14 -7.49 8.19
CA THR A 43 16.93 -8.73 8.12
C THR A 43 16.95 -9.49 9.44
N GLN A 44 16.54 -8.85 10.54
CA GLN A 44 16.55 -9.44 11.87
C GLN A 44 15.14 -9.59 12.44
N ARG A 45 14.25 -8.63 12.22
CA ARG A 45 12.90 -8.65 12.81
C ARG A 45 11.88 -7.77 12.08
N VAL A 46 10.72 -8.34 11.83
CA VAL A 46 9.48 -7.59 11.57
C VAL A 46 8.84 -7.22 12.92
N LEU A 47 8.21 -6.05 13.01
CA LEU A 47 7.50 -5.62 14.23
C LEU A 47 6.37 -6.58 14.59
N THR A 48 6.22 -6.89 15.86
CA THR A 48 5.05 -7.63 16.36
C THR A 48 3.76 -6.81 16.15
N HIS A 49 2.60 -7.47 16.10
CA HIS A 49 1.31 -6.77 15.96
C HIS A 49 1.08 -5.73 17.05
N ARG A 50 1.55 -5.97 18.28
CA ARG A 50 1.47 -4.99 19.37
C ARG A 50 2.29 -3.74 19.08
N GLU A 51 3.51 -3.91 18.55
CA GLU A 51 4.39 -2.78 18.19
C GLU A 51 3.84 -2.03 16.99
N GLN A 52 3.32 -2.73 15.99
CA GLN A 52 2.63 -2.10 14.86
C GLN A 52 1.45 -1.24 15.35
N ASN A 53 0.59 -1.77 16.22
CA ASN A 53 -0.54 -1.02 16.76
C ASN A 53 -0.11 0.19 17.60
N ALA A 54 0.99 0.06 18.35
CA ALA A 54 1.54 1.16 19.15
C ALA A 54 2.06 2.32 18.28
N LEU A 55 2.46 2.06 17.03
CA LEU A 55 2.83 3.10 16.05
C LEU A 55 1.60 3.67 15.35
N VAL A 56 0.70 2.81 14.85
CA VAL A 56 -0.43 3.21 13.99
C VAL A 56 -1.47 4.03 14.76
N THR A 57 -1.78 3.66 16.01
CA THR A 57 -2.82 4.35 16.81
C THR A 57 -2.54 5.85 17.01
N PRO A 58 -1.31 6.30 17.36
CA PRO A 58 -0.96 7.73 17.41
C PRO A 58 -1.08 8.43 16.04
N TRP A 59 -0.73 7.75 14.92
CA TRP A 59 -0.86 8.36 13.59
C TRP A 59 -2.31 8.66 13.25
N ILE A 60 -3.24 7.74 13.53
CA ILE A 60 -4.67 7.95 13.30
C ILE A 60 -5.16 9.20 14.06
N LYS A 61 -4.77 9.34 15.34
CA LYS A 61 -5.10 10.54 16.15
C LYS A 61 -4.53 11.81 15.49
N LYS A 62 -3.26 11.80 15.11
CA LYS A 62 -2.59 12.93 14.46
C LYS A 62 -3.26 13.31 13.12
N ARG A 63 -3.64 12.31 12.30
CA ARG A 63 -4.37 12.56 11.05
C ARG A 63 -5.69 13.29 11.29
N PHE A 64 -6.46 12.88 12.30
CA PHE A 64 -7.69 13.59 12.67
C PHE A 64 -7.43 15.01 13.14
N ASP A 65 -6.38 15.19 13.93
CA ASP A 65 -6.06 16.48 14.54
C ASP A 65 -5.44 17.48 13.54
N THR A 66 -4.77 17.00 12.49
CA THR A 66 -4.00 17.86 11.57
C THR A 66 -4.49 17.89 10.13
N LEU A 67 -5.15 16.83 9.63
CA LEU A 67 -5.53 16.73 8.21
C LEU A 67 -7.03 16.88 7.98
N LEU A 68 -7.86 16.25 8.80
CA LEU A 68 -9.27 16.03 8.48
C LEU A 68 -10.05 17.35 8.32
N ALA A 69 -9.89 18.31 9.23
CA ALA A 69 -10.61 19.59 9.14
C ALA A 69 -10.27 20.37 7.87
N GLY A 70 -8.99 20.35 7.45
CA GLY A 70 -8.54 20.94 6.20
C GLY A 70 -9.15 20.29 4.97
N LEU A 71 -9.21 18.95 4.95
CA LEU A 71 -9.85 18.19 3.88
C LEU A 71 -11.35 18.46 3.81
N MET A 72 -12.05 18.43 4.95
CA MET A 72 -13.48 18.75 5.02
C MET A 72 -13.78 20.16 4.51
N THR A 73 -12.94 21.15 4.88
CA THR A 73 -13.07 22.53 4.39
C THR A 73 -12.85 22.61 2.88
N ARG A 74 -11.83 21.93 2.36
CA ARG A 74 -11.52 21.88 0.92
C ARG A 74 -12.72 21.37 0.10
N GLU A 75 -13.39 20.33 0.61
CA GLU A 75 -14.50 19.69 -0.09
C GLU A 75 -15.88 20.29 0.26
N GLY A 76 -15.91 21.29 1.16
CA GLY A 76 -17.17 21.96 1.57
C GLY A 76 -18.12 21.05 2.33
N ILE A 77 -17.59 20.11 3.12
CA ILE A 77 -18.34 19.17 3.96
C ILE A 77 -18.28 19.63 5.42
N ASP A 78 -19.43 19.94 6.02
CA ASP A 78 -19.52 20.35 7.44
C ASP A 78 -19.56 19.13 8.37
N MET A 79 -20.22 18.06 7.93
CA MET A 79 -20.30 16.79 8.68
C MET A 79 -20.11 15.61 7.74
N TRP A 80 -19.25 14.67 8.12
CA TRP A 80 -19.01 13.42 7.40
C TRP A 80 -19.54 12.25 8.21
N ILE A 81 -20.46 11.46 7.64
CA ILE A 81 -21.10 10.32 8.30
C ILE A 81 -20.72 9.03 7.57
N ILE A 82 -20.12 8.08 8.30
CA ILE A 82 -19.61 6.82 7.77
C ILE A 82 -20.26 5.65 8.50
N PRO A 83 -21.40 5.13 8.02
CA PRO A 83 -22.00 3.92 8.57
C PRO A 83 -21.21 2.69 8.06
N SER A 84 -20.72 1.89 8.98
CA SER A 84 -20.04 0.63 8.69
C SER A 84 -20.73 -0.53 9.37
N ARG A 85 -20.89 -1.66 8.68
CA ARG A 85 -21.43 -2.91 9.22
C ARG A 85 -20.36 -3.99 9.26
N GLU A 86 -20.45 -4.87 10.25
CA GLU A 86 -19.60 -6.05 10.37
C GLU A 86 -19.65 -6.87 9.06
N TYR A 87 -18.48 -7.16 8.49
CA TYR A 87 -18.26 -7.83 7.18
C TYR A 87 -18.64 -7.01 5.94
N ASN A 88 -19.00 -5.76 6.12
CA ASN A 88 -19.29 -4.84 5.03
C ASN A 88 -19.01 -3.42 5.49
N GLU A 89 -17.79 -3.22 5.91
CA GLU A 89 -17.26 -1.94 6.35
C GLU A 89 -17.06 -1.01 5.15
N ASP A 90 -17.21 0.28 5.43
CA ASP A 90 -16.78 1.31 4.49
C ASP A 90 -15.27 1.20 4.22
N PRO A 91 -14.78 1.34 2.98
CA PRO A 91 -13.35 1.21 2.66
C PRO A 91 -12.41 2.12 3.45
N VAL A 92 -12.89 3.29 3.93
CA VAL A 92 -12.07 4.18 4.77
C VAL A 92 -11.96 3.71 6.21
N PHE A 93 -12.83 2.80 6.68
CA PHE A 93 -12.95 2.41 8.09
C PHE A 93 -11.64 1.88 8.67
N ALA A 94 -10.94 1.02 7.95
CA ALA A 94 -9.66 0.44 8.40
C ALA A 94 -8.59 1.50 8.66
N SER A 95 -8.57 2.58 7.88
CA SER A 95 -7.64 3.71 8.04
C SER A 95 -8.00 4.66 9.19
N MET A 96 -9.18 4.44 9.81
CA MET A 96 -9.74 5.26 10.89
C MET A 96 -9.80 4.53 12.23
N SER A 97 -9.36 3.29 12.29
CA SER A 97 -9.39 2.44 13.49
C SER A 97 -8.03 1.79 13.77
N PRO A 98 -7.66 1.60 15.05
CA PRO A 98 -6.45 0.86 15.42
C PRO A 98 -6.42 -0.54 14.82
N LEU A 99 -5.23 -1.10 14.61
CA LEU A 99 -5.04 -2.43 14.01
C LEU A 99 -5.65 -3.58 14.84
N THR A 100 -6.03 -3.32 16.08
CA THR A 100 -6.75 -4.26 16.97
C THR A 100 -8.22 -4.43 16.62
N TYR A 101 -8.79 -3.54 15.80
CA TYR A 101 -10.21 -3.56 15.43
C TYR A 101 -10.37 -3.96 13.96
N PHE A 102 -10.53 -5.26 13.72
CA PHE A 102 -10.65 -5.82 12.36
C PHE A 102 -12.00 -5.58 11.69
N ALA A 103 -13.01 -5.21 12.49
CA ALA A 103 -14.38 -5.07 12.03
C ALA A 103 -15.14 -4.03 12.83
N SER A 104 -16.19 -3.49 12.25
CA SER A 104 -17.07 -2.48 12.87
C SER A 104 -17.99 -3.02 13.97
N ARG A 105 -18.00 -4.33 14.22
CA ARG A 105 -18.89 -5.05 15.16
C ARG A 105 -20.36 -4.64 15.03
N ARG A 106 -21.15 -5.47 14.37
CA ARG A 106 -22.56 -5.25 14.02
C ARG A 106 -22.76 -3.99 13.18
N ARG A 107 -22.80 -2.82 13.80
CA ARG A 107 -22.81 -1.50 13.17
C ARG A 107 -22.02 -0.51 14.02
N THR A 108 -21.21 0.29 13.36
CA THR A 108 -20.58 1.48 13.88
C THR A 108 -20.87 2.63 12.92
N ILE A 109 -21.27 3.79 13.41
CA ILE A 109 -21.40 5.00 12.64
C ILE A 109 -20.33 5.97 13.14
N LEU A 110 -19.30 6.21 12.34
CA LEU A 110 -18.33 7.25 12.62
C LEU A 110 -18.87 8.56 12.11
N VAL A 111 -18.78 9.62 12.92
CA VAL A 111 -19.25 10.96 12.58
C VAL A 111 -18.15 11.96 12.86
N PHE A 112 -17.89 12.80 11.87
CA PHE A 112 -16.95 13.91 11.96
C PHE A 112 -17.68 15.22 11.72
N SER A 113 -17.41 16.24 12.55
CA SER A 113 -17.98 17.56 12.43
C SER A 113 -16.87 18.60 12.33
N ASN A 114 -16.91 19.45 11.32
CA ASN A 114 -15.94 20.53 11.15
C ASN A 114 -16.44 21.81 11.85
N PRO A 115 -15.85 22.19 12.99
CA PRO A 115 -16.28 23.40 13.70
C PRO A 115 -15.84 24.68 13.02
N GLY A 116 -15.00 24.59 11.96
CA GLY A 116 -14.43 25.76 11.28
C GLY A 116 -13.36 26.48 12.09
N GLY A 117 -12.91 27.63 11.58
CA GLY A 117 -11.93 28.48 12.27
C GLY A 117 -10.55 27.85 12.48
N GLY A 118 -10.17 26.86 11.67
CA GLY A 118 -8.86 26.17 11.78
C GLY A 118 -8.75 25.20 12.97
N LYS A 119 -9.85 24.92 13.65
CA LYS A 119 -9.89 23.92 14.74
C LYS A 119 -9.89 22.51 14.17
N PRO A 120 -9.35 21.52 14.91
CA PRO A 120 -9.48 20.13 14.54
C PRO A 120 -10.93 19.69 14.38
N ALA A 121 -11.20 18.75 13.47
CA ALA A 121 -12.52 18.16 13.34
C ALA A 121 -12.90 17.39 14.62
N GLU A 122 -14.11 17.61 15.08
CA GLU A 122 -14.71 16.80 16.14
C GLU A 122 -15.02 15.41 15.56
N ARG A 123 -14.89 14.36 16.38
CA ARG A 123 -15.10 12.98 15.97
C ARG A 123 -15.93 12.22 17.00
N TYR A 124 -16.78 11.33 16.54
CA TYR A 124 -17.72 10.59 17.40
C TYR A 124 -17.88 9.16 16.88
N SER A 125 -18.01 8.20 17.84
CA SER A 125 -18.43 6.84 17.56
C SER A 125 -19.85 6.62 18.09
N ILE A 126 -20.74 6.23 17.19
CA ILE A 126 -22.07 5.73 17.54
C ILE A 126 -22.03 4.23 17.35
N GLY A 127 -21.54 3.51 18.37
CA GLY A 127 -21.24 2.09 18.31
C GLY A 127 -20.78 1.55 19.65
N ARG A 128 -20.16 0.36 19.63
CA ARG A 128 -19.78 -0.37 20.85
C ARG A 128 -18.39 0.01 21.40
N PHE A 129 -17.57 0.69 20.61
CA PHE A 129 -16.17 0.94 20.93
C PHE A 129 -15.81 2.41 20.77
N ASP A 130 -14.91 2.87 21.63
CA ASP A 130 -14.23 4.15 21.53
C ASP A 130 -12.92 4.06 20.73
N TYR A 131 -12.56 2.86 20.26
CA TYR A 131 -11.35 2.59 19.47
C TYR A 131 -10.08 3.09 20.16
N ASP A 132 -9.81 2.59 21.37
CA ASP A 132 -8.68 2.96 22.23
C ASP A 132 -8.67 4.47 22.57
N GLY A 133 -9.85 5.02 22.84
CA GLY A 133 -10.03 6.42 23.21
C GLY A 133 -9.81 7.40 22.04
N ILE A 134 -9.87 6.92 20.80
CA ILE A 134 -9.84 7.80 19.62
C ILE A 134 -11.13 8.59 19.50
N TYR A 135 -12.28 7.95 19.80
CA TYR A 135 -13.60 8.54 19.60
C TYR A 135 -14.38 8.65 20.92
N PRO A 136 -14.88 9.82 21.28
CA PRO A 136 -15.98 9.91 22.26
C PRO A 136 -17.16 9.07 21.79
N MET A 137 -17.68 8.20 22.67
CA MET A 137 -18.88 7.41 22.39
C MET A 137 -20.14 8.23 22.65
N VAL A 138 -21.06 8.25 21.67
CA VAL A 138 -22.36 8.91 21.78
C VAL A 138 -23.46 7.91 22.18
N ALA A 139 -23.38 6.68 21.65
CA ALA A 139 -24.25 5.58 22.03
C ALA A 139 -23.54 4.25 21.88
N SER A 140 -23.84 3.28 22.78
CA SER A 140 -23.09 2.01 22.88
C SER A 140 -23.84 0.79 22.36
N THR A 141 -25.12 0.88 22.05
CA THR A 141 -25.95 -0.25 21.59
C THR A 141 -26.51 -0.02 20.20
N ASN A 142 -26.86 -1.12 19.50
CA ASN A 142 -27.50 -0.99 18.19
C ASN A 142 -28.87 -0.32 18.23
N ASP A 143 -29.58 -0.48 19.35
CA ASP A 143 -30.86 0.19 19.58
C ASP A 143 -30.59 1.65 19.94
N GLY A 144 -31.28 2.56 19.30
CA GLY A 144 -31.09 4.00 19.51
C GLY A 144 -29.94 4.66 18.76
N GLN A 145 -29.11 3.93 17.95
CA GLN A 145 -28.02 4.55 17.19
C GLN A 145 -28.51 5.65 16.25
N HIS A 146 -29.64 5.44 15.57
CA HIS A 146 -30.21 6.43 14.65
C HIS A 146 -30.79 7.64 15.38
N GLU A 147 -31.38 7.42 16.57
CA GLU A 147 -31.85 8.52 17.43
C GLU A 147 -30.67 9.35 17.94
N ALA A 148 -29.59 8.68 18.39
CA ALA A 148 -28.39 9.35 18.86
C ALA A 148 -27.73 10.15 17.72
N LEU A 149 -27.66 9.58 16.50
CA LEU A 149 -27.18 10.27 15.31
C LEU A 149 -28.02 11.51 15.01
N ARG A 150 -29.35 11.36 15.03
CA ARG A 150 -30.25 12.47 14.77
C ARG A 150 -30.05 13.61 15.78
N LYS A 151 -29.94 13.33 17.07
CA LYS A 151 -29.66 14.33 18.11
C LYS A 151 -28.33 15.05 17.87
N LEU A 152 -27.27 14.30 17.48
CA LEU A 152 -25.98 14.89 17.18
C LEU A 152 -26.05 15.81 15.94
N VAL A 153 -26.77 15.41 14.89
CA VAL A 153 -26.96 16.22 13.68
C VAL A 153 -27.79 17.46 13.98
N ASP A 154 -28.84 17.36 14.81
CA ASP A 154 -29.64 18.52 15.24
C ASP A 154 -28.78 19.49 16.06
N GLU A 155 -27.93 19.00 16.99
CA GLU A 155 -27.02 19.82 17.81
C GLU A 155 -26.01 20.58 16.95
N LYS A 156 -25.32 19.87 16.03
CA LYS A 156 -24.27 20.45 15.17
C LYS A 156 -24.83 21.27 14.02
N ASN A 157 -26.05 21.01 13.60
CA ASN A 157 -26.77 21.66 12.54
C ASN A 157 -25.94 21.94 11.26
N PRO A 158 -25.31 20.90 10.64
CA PRO A 158 -24.48 21.08 9.46
C PRO A 158 -25.29 21.62 8.28
N LYS A 159 -24.63 22.37 7.40
CA LYS A 159 -25.21 22.81 6.13
C LYS A 159 -25.09 21.75 5.06
N VAL A 160 -23.97 21.00 5.08
CA VAL A 160 -23.65 19.92 4.14
C VAL A 160 -23.25 18.67 4.92
N ILE A 161 -23.91 17.55 4.62
CA ILE A 161 -23.64 16.23 5.18
C ILE A 161 -23.03 15.36 4.09
N GLY A 162 -21.79 14.93 4.27
CA GLY A 162 -21.10 14.03 3.36
C GLY A 162 -21.34 12.56 3.72
N ILE A 163 -21.58 11.73 2.71
CA ILE A 163 -21.62 10.27 2.81
C ILE A 163 -20.74 9.67 1.71
N ASN A 164 -20.20 8.48 1.92
CA ASN A 164 -19.36 7.81 0.94
C ASN A 164 -20.21 7.09 -0.11
N GLU A 165 -20.48 7.80 -1.18
CA GLU A 165 -21.23 7.36 -2.36
C GLU A 165 -20.51 7.91 -3.61
N SER A 166 -20.16 7.04 -4.57
CA SER A 166 -19.41 7.43 -5.76
C SER A 166 -19.65 6.47 -6.92
N ASP A 167 -19.75 7.01 -8.13
CA ASP A 167 -19.80 6.24 -9.37
C ASP A 167 -18.38 5.90 -9.92
N ALA A 168 -17.35 6.63 -9.48
CA ALA A 168 -16.01 6.54 -10.06
C ALA A 168 -14.97 5.99 -9.08
N TRP A 169 -15.13 6.23 -7.78
CA TRP A 169 -14.14 5.95 -6.75
C TRP A 169 -14.62 4.84 -5.81
N GLN A 170 -14.30 3.58 -6.10
CA GLN A 170 -14.72 2.44 -5.30
C GLN A 170 -14.35 2.54 -3.81
N HIS A 171 -13.27 3.26 -3.47
CA HIS A 171 -12.87 3.51 -2.07
C HIS A 171 -13.74 4.56 -1.37
N ALA A 172 -14.55 5.27 -2.12
CA ALA A 172 -15.46 6.31 -1.64
C ALA A 172 -16.94 5.94 -1.86
N ASP A 173 -17.22 4.68 -2.23
CA ASP A 173 -18.58 4.13 -2.41
C ASP A 173 -18.84 3.04 -1.34
N GLY A 174 -18.72 3.45 -0.06
CA GLY A 174 -18.80 2.51 1.06
C GLY A 174 -20.18 2.37 1.68
N ILE A 175 -21.09 3.33 1.48
CA ILE A 175 -22.42 3.24 2.07
C ILE A 175 -23.29 2.25 1.28
N THR A 176 -23.82 1.24 1.96
CA THR A 176 -24.77 0.33 1.29
C THR A 176 -26.12 0.98 1.08
N ALA A 177 -26.88 0.52 0.09
CA ALA A 177 -28.23 1.03 -0.21
C ALA A 177 -29.16 0.98 1.02
N ASN A 178 -29.06 -0.08 1.85
CA ASN A 178 -29.85 -0.20 3.07
C ASN A 178 -29.41 0.78 4.17
N GLU A 179 -28.12 0.99 4.34
CA GLU A 179 -27.63 1.97 5.33
C GLU A 179 -27.95 3.40 4.88
N LYS A 180 -27.86 3.70 3.58
CA LYS A 180 -28.29 5.00 3.05
C LYS A 180 -29.78 5.26 3.30
N ARG A 181 -30.64 4.28 3.00
CA ARG A 181 -32.09 4.40 3.25
C ARG A 181 -32.38 4.65 4.73
N ARG A 182 -31.78 3.87 5.64
CA ARG A 182 -31.95 4.04 7.09
C ARG A 182 -31.41 5.37 7.60
N LEU A 183 -30.29 5.84 7.05
CA LEU A 183 -29.72 7.14 7.36
C LEU A 183 -30.69 8.27 6.97
N VAL A 184 -31.21 8.24 5.74
CA VAL A 184 -32.18 9.23 5.24
C VAL A 184 -33.45 9.24 6.11
N GLU A 185 -33.99 8.06 6.45
CA GLU A 185 -35.14 7.92 7.35
C GLU A 185 -34.86 8.53 8.74
N ALA A 186 -33.69 8.21 9.33
CA ALA A 186 -33.28 8.72 10.64
C ALA A 186 -33.11 10.24 10.66
N LEU A 187 -32.48 10.79 9.63
CA LEU A 187 -32.21 12.23 9.52
C LEU A 187 -33.46 13.05 9.21
N GLY A 188 -34.48 12.44 8.63
CA GLY A 188 -35.71 13.12 8.20
C GLY A 188 -35.47 14.10 7.06
N PRO A 189 -36.56 14.67 6.45
CA PRO A 189 -36.48 15.42 5.19
C PRO A 189 -35.53 16.62 5.22
N ALA A 190 -35.52 17.36 6.32
CA ALA A 190 -34.75 18.61 6.43
C ALA A 190 -33.23 18.38 6.39
N HIS A 191 -32.71 17.32 7.07
CA HIS A 191 -31.30 17.00 7.03
C HIS A 191 -30.93 16.10 5.84
N ALA A 192 -31.84 15.22 5.41
CA ALA A 192 -31.64 14.41 4.22
C ALA A 192 -31.40 15.26 2.96
N ALA A 193 -32.04 16.40 2.83
CA ALA A 193 -31.82 17.35 1.74
C ALA A 193 -30.41 17.99 1.72
N LYS A 194 -29.66 17.88 2.81
CA LYS A 194 -28.27 18.38 2.93
C LYS A 194 -27.22 17.34 2.56
N ILE A 195 -27.64 16.10 2.26
CA ILE A 195 -26.72 14.99 1.94
C ILE A 195 -26.10 15.23 0.56
N LYS A 196 -24.77 15.04 0.50
CA LYS A 196 -23.98 15.03 -0.75
C LYS A 196 -22.96 13.89 -0.71
N SER A 197 -22.47 13.51 -1.88
CA SER A 197 -21.29 12.63 -1.98
C SER A 197 -20.09 13.29 -1.30
N ALA A 198 -19.38 12.50 -0.48
CA ALA A 198 -18.10 12.86 0.12
C ALA A 198 -16.93 12.18 -0.61
N GLU A 199 -17.10 11.77 -1.88
CA GLU A 199 -16.10 10.98 -2.60
C GLU A 199 -14.71 11.62 -2.56
N MET A 200 -14.60 12.93 -2.83
CA MET A 200 -13.30 13.61 -2.85
C MET A 200 -12.72 13.81 -1.46
N LEU A 201 -13.55 13.85 -0.41
CA LEU A 201 -13.09 13.85 0.97
C LEU A 201 -12.51 12.47 1.36
N ALA A 202 -13.18 11.39 0.98
CA ALA A 202 -12.69 10.03 1.20
C ALA A 202 -11.39 9.75 0.42
N VAL A 203 -11.32 10.18 -0.85
CA VAL A 203 -10.09 10.12 -1.66
C VAL A 203 -8.96 10.89 -0.98
N GLY A 204 -9.18 12.15 -0.61
CA GLY A 204 -8.18 12.99 0.06
C GLY A 204 -7.70 12.42 1.40
N TRP A 205 -8.62 11.83 2.18
CA TRP A 205 -8.27 11.15 3.42
C TRP A 205 -7.35 9.94 3.19
N LEU A 206 -7.62 9.13 2.18
CA LEU A 206 -6.84 7.93 1.89
C LEU A 206 -5.50 8.23 1.20
N GLU A 207 -5.46 9.24 0.33
CA GLU A 207 -4.27 9.54 -0.47
C GLU A 207 -3.16 10.25 0.31
N VAL A 208 -3.49 11.21 1.19
CA VAL A 208 -2.50 12.03 1.91
C VAL A 208 -1.91 11.27 3.08
N LYS A 209 -0.60 11.33 3.24
CA LYS A 209 0.15 10.64 4.28
C LYS A 209 0.87 11.62 5.21
N LEU A 210 1.13 11.17 6.45
CA LEU A 210 2.02 11.87 7.38
C LEU A 210 3.49 11.51 7.11
N PRO A 211 4.45 12.35 7.47
CA PRO A 211 5.87 12.01 7.39
C PRO A 211 6.24 10.71 8.13
N GLU A 212 5.66 10.49 9.31
CA GLU A 212 5.91 9.29 10.11
C GLU A 212 5.37 8.01 9.44
N GLU A 213 4.28 8.13 8.68
CA GLU A 213 3.75 7.03 7.87
C GLU A 213 4.71 6.68 6.73
N LEU A 214 5.36 7.68 6.10
CA LEU A 214 6.38 7.46 5.07
C LEU A 214 7.61 6.74 5.64
N ASP A 215 8.09 7.14 6.81
CA ASP A 215 9.22 6.49 7.46
C ASP A 215 8.92 5.01 7.76
N ALA A 216 7.71 4.72 8.26
CA ALA A 216 7.25 3.35 8.48
C ALA A 216 7.10 2.56 7.17
N TYR A 217 6.63 3.23 6.12
CA TYR A 217 6.47 2.60 4.82
C TYR A 217 7.81 2.22 4.18
N ARG A 218 8.87 3.00 4.40
CA ARG A 218 10.25 2.62 4.02
C ARG A 218 10.67 1.30 4.66
N HIS A 219 10.29 1.06 5.92
CA HIS A 219 10.53 -0.23 6.55
C HIS A 219 9.71 -1.36 5.92
N ALA A 220 8.43 -1.10 5.59
CA ALA A 220 7.59 -2.08 4.91
C ALA A 220 8.17 -2.49 3.55
N MET A 221 8.64 -1.51 2.75
CA MET A 221 9.27 -1.76 1.46
C MET A 221 10.56 -2.58 1.59
N LYS A 222 11.42 -2.29 2.58
CA LYS A 222 12.62 -3.10 2.87
C LYS A 222 12.28 -4.55 3.18
N VAL A 223 11.19 -4.79 3.91
CA VAL A 223 10.71 -6.15 4.21
C VAL A 223 10.22 -6.84 2.94
N ALA A 224 9.46 -6.15 2.08
CA ALA A 224 9.01 -6.69 0.80
C ALA A 224 10.20 -7.06 -0.11
N HIS A 225 11.16 -6.14 -0.27
CA HIS A 225 12.39 -6.39 -1.04
C HIS A 225 13.23 -7.54 -0.48
N LEU A 226 13.26 -7.71 0.86
CA LEU A 226 13.92 -8.84 1.49
C LEU A 226 13.29 -10.17 1.05
N VAL A 227 11.96 -10.26 1.07
CA VAL A 227 11.25 -11.48 0.65
C VAL A 227 11.53 -11.80 -0.82
N ILE A 228 11.49 -10.80 -1.71
CA ILE A 228 11.83 -10.98 -3.13
C ILE A 228 13.27 -11.47 -3.29
N ARG A 229 14.22 -10.87 -2.57
CA ARG A 229 15.65 -11.24 -2.63
C ARG A 229 15.90 -12.66 -2.13
N GLU A 230 15.19 -13.10 -1.08
CA GLU A 230 15.22 -14.49 -0.62
C GLU A 230 14.62 -15.42 -1.67
N ALA A 231 13.46 -15.08 -2.25
CA ALA A 231 12.74 -15.86 -3.25
C ALA A 231 13.60 -16.06 -4.52
N PHE A 232 14.27 -15.00 -4.98
CA PHE A 232 15.12 -15.00 -6.17
C PHE A 232 16.59 -15.28 -5.82
N SER A 233 16.81 -16.34 -5.05
CA SER A 233 18.15 -16.83 -4.68
C SER A 233 18.20 -18.35 -4.63
N ASN A 234 19.42 -18.90 -4.56
CA ASN A 234 19.63 -20.35 -4.37
C ASN A 234 19.17 -20.86 -2.99
N LYS A 235 18.70 -20.00 -2.10
CA LYS A 235 18.01 -20.41 -0.87
C LYS A 235 16.66 -21.08 -1.18
N VAL A 236 16.00 -20.64 -2.25
CA VAL A 236 14.65 -21.08 -2.66
C VAL A 236 14.70 -21.84 -4.00
N ILE A 237 15.51 -21.37 -4.95
CA ILE A 237 15.54 -21.89 -6.31
C ILE A 237 16.73 -22.81 -6.50
N THR A 238 16.45 -24.09 -6.82
CA THR A 238 17.40 -25.05 -7.37
C THR A 238 17.05 -25.23 -8.85
N PRO A 239 17.83 -24.65 -9.79
CA PRO A 239 17.57 -24.78 -11.21
C PRO A 239 17.50 -26.25 -11.64
N GLY A 240 16.59 -26.58 -12.54
CA GLY A 240 16.32 -27.96 -12.95
C GLY A 240 15.39 -28.76 -12.03
N THR A 241 14.99 -28.19 -10.87
CA THR A 241 14.12 -28.85 -9.89
C THR A 241 12.95 -27.96 -9.46
N THR A 242 13.22 -26.75 -9.01
CA THR A 242 12.21 -25.82 -8.49
C THR A 242 11.34 -25.28 -9.62
N THR A 243 10.04 -25.28 -9.45
CA THR A 243 9.09 -24.67 -10.38
C THR A 243 8.79 -23.21 -9.99
N ASN A 244 8.30 -22.42 -10.94
CA ASN A 244 7.84 -21.07 -10.63
C ASN A 244 6.66 -21.08 -9.63
N GLU A 245 5.82 -22.12 -9.62
CA GLU A 245 4.75 -22.28 -8.64
C GLU A 245 5.29 -22.52 -7.23
N ASP A 246 6.35 -23.31 -7.08
CA ASP A 246 7.02 -23.53 -5.78
C ASP A 246 7.51 -22.21 -5.19
N VAL A 247 8.07 -21.32 -6.01
CA VAL A 247 8.52 -19.98 -5.56
C VAL A 247 7.35 -19.14 -5.10
N VAL A 248 6.23 -19.15 -5.82
CA VAL A 248 5.00 -18.43 -5.43
C VAL A 248 4.50 -18.91 -4.07
N TRP A 249 4.43 -20.23 -3.86
CA TRP A 249 3.97 -20.79 -2.57
C TRP A 249 4.96 -20.51 -1.44
N TRP A 250 6.26 -20.52 -1.73
CA TRP A 250 7.28 -20.13 -0.76
C TRP A 250 7.09 -18.65 -0.33
N MET A 251 6.89 -17.72 -1.28
CA MET A 251 6.64 -16.30 -0.97
C MET A 251 5.38 -16.14 -0.10
N ARG A 252 4.30 -16.86 -0.44
CA ARG A 252 3.06 -16.89 0.35
C ARG A 252 3.30 -17.35 1.79
N GLN A 253 4.02 -18.45 1.95
CA GLN A 253 4.34 -19.00 3.26
C GLN A 253 5.24 -18.03 4.05
N ARG A 254 6.21 -17.42 3.38
CA ARG A 254 7.14 -16.47 4.02
C ARG A 254 6.42 -15.24 4.58
N VAL A 255 5.44 -14.71 3.88
CA VAL A 255 4.58 -13.61 4.36
C VAL A 255 3.88 -13.98 5.67
N VAL A 256 3.33 -15.20 5.75
CA VAL A 256 2.64 -15.69 6.97
C VAL A 256 3.62 -15.89 8.12
N GLU A 257 4.80 -16.46 7.87
CA GLU A 257 5.85 -16.67 8.88
C GLU A 257 6.35 -15.35 9.48
N LEU A 258 6.39 -14.30 8.68
CA LEU A 258 6.76 -12.95 9.13
C LEU A 258 5.62 -12.22 9.85
N GLY A 259 4.41 -12.80 9.93
CA GLY A 259 3.25 -12.17 10.55
C GLY A 259 2.70 -10.99 9.74
N LEU A 260 2.89 -11.02 8.40
CA LEU A 260 2.45 -9.97 7.48
C LEU A 260 1.10 -10.31 6.86
N GLY A 261 0.37 -9.28 6.44
CA GLY A 261 -0.81 -9.40 5.62
C GLY A 261 -0.50 -9.53 4.14
N LYS A 262 -1.54 -9.82 3.37
CA LYS A 262 -1.53 -9.98 1.92
C LYS A 262 -2.74 -9.28 1.31
N TRP A 263 -2.62 -8.82 0.07
CA TRP A 263 -3.75 -8.22 -0.64
C TRP A 263 -3.94 -8.81 -2.04
N PHE A 264 -2.92 -9.45 -2.62
CA PHE A 264 -3.05 -10.26 -3.84
C PHE A 264 -2.17 -11.50 -3.80
N GLN A 265 -2.34 -12.37 -4.79
CA GLN A 265 -1.53 -13.57 -4.99
C GLN A 265 -0.26 -13.17 -5.73
N PRO A 266 0.94 -13.42 -5.19
CA PRO A 266 2.18 -13.18 -5.94
C PRO A 266 2.20 -13.99 -7.22
N SER A 267 2.92 -13.51 -8.22
CA SER A 267 3.19 -14.23 -9.44
C SER A 267 4.68 -14.40 -9.66
N VAL A 268 5.09 -15.51 -10.28
CA VAL A 268 6.42 -15.71 -10.83
C VAL A 268 6.30 -16.21 -12.25
N THR A 269 6.77 -15.39 -13.20
CA THR A 269 6.74 -15.72 -14.62
C THR A 269 8.14 -16.06 -15.13
N ILE A 270 8.21 -16.97 -16.10
CA ILE A 270 9.46 -17.40 -16.75
C ILE A 270 9.49 -16.81 -18.14
N TRP A 271 10.62 -16.21 -18.51
CA TRP A 271 10.95 -15.87 -19.88
C TRP A 271 12.12 -16.73 -20.31
N ARG A 272 11.96 -17.47 -21.41
CA ARG A 272 12.94 -18.43 -21.90
C ARG A 272 13.25 -18.20 -23.37
N GLN A 273 14.51 -18.34 -23.73
CA GLN A 273 14.95 -18.23 -25.10
C GLN A 273 14.24 -19.24 -26.03
N GLY A 274 13.67 -18.74 -27.13
CA GLY A 274 12.98 -19.55 -28.14
C GLY A 274 11.53 -19.92 -27.79
N GLU A 275 11.04 -19.58 -26.60
CA GLU A 275 9.65 -19.83 -26.20
C GLU A 275 8.79 -18.58 -26.33
N LYS A 276 7.51 -18.76 -26.73
CA LYS A 276 6.66 -17.62 -27.13
C LYS A 276 6.15 -16.78 -25.97
N ALA A 277 5.97 -17.32 -24.80
CA ALA A 277 5.55 -16.57 -23.62
C ALA A 277 5.43 -17.48 -22.40
N ASN A 278 5.92 -17.01 -21.28
CA ASN A 278 5.62 -17.40 -19.93
C ASN A 278 5.38 -18.92 -19.72
N PRO A 279 6.37 -19.77 -19.99
CA PRO A 279 6.23 -21.20 -19.71
C PRO A 279 6.03 -21.40 -18.23
N ARG A 280 5.17 -22.37 -17.87
CA ARG A 280 5.00 -22.83 -16.50
C ARG A 280 5.85 -24.06 -16.28
N GLY A 281 6.36 -24.25 -15.07
CA GLY A 281 7.07 -25.44 -14.66
C GLY A 281 8.46 -25.17 -14.14
N VAL A 282 9.38 -26.09 -14.45
CA VAL A 282 10.73 -26.06 -13.88
C VAL A 282 11.54 -24.88 -14.40
N ILE A 283 12.15 -24.14 -13.49
CA ILE A 283 13.11 -23.06 -13.74
C ILE A 283 14.45 -23.67 -14.20
N LEU A 284 14.98 -23.18 -15.31
CA LEU A 284 16.19 -23.71 -15.94
C LEU A 284 17.29 -22.65 -16.03
N PRO A 285 18.56 -23.04 -16.12
CA PRO A 285 19.65 -22.12 -16.46
C PRO A 285 19.37 -21.39 -17.80
N GLY A 286 19.54 -20.08 -17.78
CA GLY A 286 19.24 -19.21 -18.91
C GLY A 286 17.85 -18.55 -18.89
N ASP A 287 16.99 -18.92 -17.94
CA ASP A 287 15.68 -18.26 -17.75
C ASP A 287 15.83 -16.88 -17.13
N MET A 288 15.06 -15.92 -17.63
CA MET A 288 14.74 -14.70 -16.91
C MET A 288 13.43 -14.91 -16.13
N LEU A 289 13.43 -14.56 -14.88
CA LEU A 289 12.28 -14.63 -13.99
C LEU A 289 11.77 -13.22 -13.72
N HIS A 290 10.47 -13.09 -13.57
CA HIS A 290 9.81 -11.86 -13.14
C HIS A 290 8.84 -12.22 -12.03
N THR A 291 8.79 -11.42 -10.95
CA THR A 291 7.79 -11.53 -9.89
C THR A 291 7.02 -10.25 -9.78
N ASP A 292 5.75 -10.38 -9.40
CA ASP A 292 4.87 -9.34 -8.93
C ASP A 292 4.47 -9.73 -7.51
N PHE A 293 4.77 -8.85 -6.52
CA PHE A 293 4.70 -9.18 -5.10
C PHE A 293 4.40 -7.97 -4.23
N GLY A 294 3.42 -8.15 -3.33
CA GLY A 294 3.09 -7.15 -2.32
C GLY A 294 2.75 -7.76 -0.96
N ILE A 295 2.91 -6.98 0.08
CA ILE A 295 2.58 -7.31 1.46
C ILE A 295 1.64 -6.25 2.06
N VAL A 296 0.98 -6.59 3.17
CA VAL A 296 0.34 -5.60 4.05
C VAL A 296 1.08 -5.58 5.37
N TYR A 297 1.58 -4.40 5.74
CA TYR A 297 2.33 -4.18 6.97
C TYR A 297 2.00 -2.82 7.57
N MET A 298 1.69 -2.78 8.87
CA MET A 298 1.26 -1.56 9.58
C MET A 298 0.03 -0.87 8.95
N GLY A 299 -0.84 -1.64 8.30
CA GLY A 299 -2.02 -1.13 7.59
C GLY A 299 -1.75 -0.61 6.19
N PHE A 300 -0.52 -0.66 5.68
CA PHE A 300 -0.16 -0.24 4.33
C PHE A 300 0.12 -1.45 3.43
N SER A 301 -0.37 -1.37 2.20
CA SER A 301 -0.04 -2.29 1.12
C SER A 301 1.19 -1.81 0.38
N THR A 302 2.09 -2.73 0.00
CA THR A 302 3.21 -2.47 -0.92
C THR A 302 2.98 -3.18 -2.23
N ASP A 303 3.63 -2.71 -3.30
CA ASP A 303 3.62 -3.36 -4.61
C ASP A 303 4.96 -3.22 -5.31
N THR A 304 5.48 -4.34 -5.83
CA THR A 304 6.81 -4.35 -6.47
C THR A 304 6.94 -5.45 -7.50
N GLN A 305 7.54 -5.12 -8.65
CA GLN A 305 7.88 -6.10 -9.68
C GLN A 305 9.38 -6.08 -9.94
N HIS A 306 10.01 -7.22 -9.69
CA HIS A 306 11.44 -7.42 -9.88
C HIS A 306 11.77 -8.57 -10.81
N ASN A 307 12.99 -8.54 -11.34
CA ASN A 307 13.49 -9.52 -12.30
C ASN A 307 14.74 -10.25 -11.78
N ALA A 308 14.85 -11.53 -12.09
CA ALA A 308 16.03 -12.36 -11.83
C ALA A 308 16.50 -13.05 -13.11
N TYR A 309 17.75 -13.48 -13.13
CA TYR A 309 18.31 -14.30 -14.17
C TYR A 309 19.00 -15.54 -13.60
N VAL A 310 18.69 -16.69 -14.15
CA VAL A 310 19.32 -17.95 -13.79
C VAL A 310 20.55 -18.15 -14.66
N LEU A 311 21.73 -18.04 -14.07
CA LEU A 311 23.00 -18.16 -14.79
C LEU A 311 23.13 -19.51 -15.47
N LYS A 312 23.65 -19.54 -16.69
CA LYS A 312 24.15 -20.77 -17.32
C LYS A 312 25.51 -21.14 -16.74
N PRO A 313 25.93 -22.41 -16.82
CA PRO A 313 27.28 -22.79 -16.42
C PRO A 313 28.34 -21.90 -17.07
N GLY A 314 29.22 -21.30 -16.26
CA GLY A 314 30.28 -20.41 -16.68
C GLY A 314 29.89 -18.93 -16.83
N GLU A 315 28.61 -18.58 -16.75
CA GLU A 315 28.18 -17.18 -16.71
C GLU A 315 28.38 -16.56 -15.33
N THR A 316 28.70 -15.28 -15.28
CA THR A 316 28.87 -14.48 -14.05
C THR A 316 27.88 -13.32 -13.97
N ASP A 317 27.12 -13.04 -15.04
CA ASP A 317 26.14 -11.95 -15.11
C ASP A 317 25.06 -12.27 -16.16
N ALA A 318 23.97 -11.54 -16.15
CA ALA A 318 22.91 -11.64 -17.15
C ALA A 318 23.40 -11.14 -18.53
N PRO A 319 22.86 -11.68 -19.64
CA PRO A 319 23.16 -11.23 -21.01
C PRO A 319 22.98 -9.73 -21.19
N ALA A 320 23.79 -9.10 -22.05
CA ALA A 320 23.79 -7.66 -22.27
C ALA A 320 22.41 -7.14 -22.75
N GLY A 321 21.73 -7.88 -23.61
CA GLY A 321 20.40 -7.55 -24.10
C GLY A 321 19.34 -7.55 -22.99
N LEU A 322 19.40 -8.49 -22.04
CA LEU A 322 18.51 -8.48 -20.88
C LEU A 322 18.77 -7.26 -19.99
N LYS A 323 20.04 -6.95 -19.70
CA LYS A 323 20.41 -5.74 -18.94
C LYS A 323 19.97 -4.44 -19.64
N ALA A 324 20.07 -4.38 -20.96
CA ALA A 324 19.57 -3.25 -21.74
C ALA A 324 18.05 -3.10 -21.63
N GLY A 325 17.29 -4.20 -21.62
CA GLY A 325 15.85 -4.20 -21.43
C GLY A 325 15.44 -3.69 -20.05
N LEU A 326 16.12 -4.14 -18.97
CA LEU A 326 15.92 -3.62 -17.62
C LEU A 326 16.18 -2.11 -17.54
N LYS A 327 17.28 -1.65 -18.16
CA LYS A 327 17.63 -0.22 -18.22
C LYS A 327 16.59 0.59 -19.01
N ALA A 328 16.01 0.03 -20.07
CA ALA A 328 14.93 0.67 -20.83
C ALA A 328 13.67 0.83 -19.98
N GLY A 329 13.32 -0.17 -19.16
CA GLY A 329 12.24 -0.07 -18.17
C GLY A 329 12.51 1.01 -17.14
N ASN A 330 13.71 1.07 -16.56
CA ASN A 330 14.11 2.12 -15.63
C ASN A 330 14.03 3.53 -16.26
N ARG A 331 14.38 3.65 -17.55
CA ARG A 331 14.21 4.93 -18.27
C ARG A 331 12.74 5.32 -18.37
N LEU A 332 11.84 4.38 -18.59
CA LEU A 332 10.41 4.65 -18.63
C LEU A 332 9.88 5.07 -17.27
N GLN A 333 10.36 4.49 -16.16
CA GLN A 333 10.05 4.97 -14.80
C GLN A 333 10.50 6.42 -14.59
N ASP A 334 11.72 6.78 -15.03
CA ASP A 334 12.22 8.16 -14.95
C ASP A 334 11.32 9.14 -15.72
N LEU A 335 10.89 8.76 -16.93
CA LEU A 335 9.98 9.57 -17.74
C LEU A 335 8.62 9.74 -17.08
N THR A 336 8.06 8.65 -16.53
CA THR A 336 6.78 8.69 -15.83
C THR A 336 6.81 9.67 -14.66
N MET A 337 7.81 9.56 -13.79
CA MET A 337 8.00 10.48 -12.66
C MET A 337 8.30 11.91 -13.10
N GLN A 338 9.03 12.10 -14.21
CA GLN A 338 9.33 13.42 -14.77
C GLN A 338 8.07 14.19 -15.16
N TYR A 339 7.05 13.51 -15.69
CA TYR A 339 5.82 14.13 -16.18
C TYR A 339 4.69 14.12 -15.14
N ALA A 340 4.71 13.23 -14.16
CA ALA A 340 3.81 13.21 -13.02
C ALA A 340 4.22 14.28 -11.99
N ARG A 341 3.63 15.47 -12.08
CA ARG A 341 3.98 16.64 -11.26
C ARG A 341 2.75 17.15 -10.52
N LEU A 342 2.96 17.85 -9.41
CA LEU A 342 1.88 18.51 -8.67
C LEU A 342 0.99 19.33 -9.62
N GLU A 343 -0.30 19.32 -9.35
CA GLU A 343 -1.37 20.00 -10.10
C GLU A 343 -1.56 19.52 -11.55
N ARG A 344 -0.79 18.54 -12.03
CA ARG A 344 -1.06 17.84 -13.27
C ARG A 344 -1.95 16.63 -13.04
N THR A 345 -2.70 16.23 -14.06
CA THR A 345 -3.55 15.02 -14.00
C THR A 345 -2.75 13.77 -14.38
N GLY A 346 -3.23 12.60 -13.93
CA GLY A 346 -2.67 11.32 -14.35
C GLY A 346 -2.67 11.14 -15.87
N ASN A 347 -3.75 11.58 -16.56
CA ASN A 347 -3.89 11.52 -18.01
C ASN A 347 -2.87 12.41 -18.74
N GLN A 348 -2.59 13.60 -18.24
CA GLN A 348 -1.56 14.48 -18.80
C GLN A 348 -0.16 13.87 -18.64
N ALA A 349 0.13 13.28 -17.48
CA ALA A 349 1.39 12.61 -17.22
C ALA A 349 1.57 11.39 -18.14
N LEU A 350 0.55 10.58 -18.32
CA LEU A 350 0.54 9.42 -19.22
C LEU A 350 0.84 9.83 -20.65
N ALA A 351 0.11 10.81 -21.18
CA ALA A 351 0.25 11.24 -22.58
C ALA A 351 1.68 11.70 -22.88
N ASP A 352 2.24 12.55 -22.01
CA ASP A 352 3.59 13.10 -22.22
C ASP A 352 4.68 12.06 -22.02
N ALA A 353 4.56 11.17 -21.01
CA ALA A 353 5.52 10.11 -20.76
C ALA A 353 5.56 9.11 -21.93
N LEU A 354 4.39 8.67 -22.43
CA LEU A 354 4.30 7.77 -23.57
C LEU A 354 4.86 8.43 -24.86
N ALA A 355 4.55 9.71 -25.10
CA ALA A 355 5.06 10.43 -26.26
C ALA A 355 6.60 10.54 -26.25
N GLN A 356 7.17 10.89 -25.11
CA GLN A 356 8.62 10.98 -24.94
C GLN A 356 9.30 9.60 -25.03
N ALA A 357 8.73 8.56 -24.41
CA ALA A 357 9.25 7.21 -24.48
C ALA A 357 9.31 6.70 -25.94
N LYS A 358 8.24 6.88 -26.71
CA LYS A 358 8.20 6.52 -28.13
C LYS A 358 9.22 7.30 -28.96
N LYS A 359 9.42 8.60 -28.67
CA LYS A 359 10.46 9.42 -29.33
C LYS A 359 11.87 8.91 -29.04
N GLU A 360 12.10 8.32 -27.87
CA GLU A 360 13.35 7.66 -27.48
C GLU A 360 13.48 6.22 -28.03
N GLY A 361 12.51 5.74 -28.82
CA GLY A 361 12.51 4.41 -29.41
C GLY A 361 12.08 3.28 -28.48
N LEU A 362 11.50 3.61 -27.31
CA LEU A 362 10.93 2.60 -26.42
C LEU A 362 9.59 2.09 -26.94
N VAL A 363 9.23 0.86 -26.57
CA VAL A 363 7.90 0.27 -26.78
C VAL A 363 7.21 0.18 -25.40
N PRO A 364 6.61 1.29 -24.92
CA PRO A 364 6.15 1.43 -23.55
C PRO A 364 4.70 1.00 -23.34
N SER A 365 4.40 0.57 -22.09
CA SER A 365 3.06 0.52 -21.51
C SER A 365 3.14 1.01 -20.07
N ILE A 366 2.29 1.98 -19.66
CA ILE A 366 2.30 2.59 -18.32
C ILE A 366 0.95 2.34 -17.68
N TYR A 367 0.94 1.83 -16.44
CA TYR A 367 -0.28 1.54 -15.69
C TYR A 367 -0.08 1.72 -14.18
N CYS A 368 0.60 2.84 -13.83
CA CYS A 368 0.89 3.21 -12.44
C CYS A 368 -0.38 3.56 -11.67
N HIS A 369 -0.40 3.20 -10.41
CA HIS A 369 -1.53 3.48 -9.52
C HIS A 369 -1.09 4.08 -8.19
N PRO A 370 -1.98 4.81 -7.49
CA PRO A 370 -1.75 5.18 -6.10
C PRO A 370 -1.62 3.93 -5.22
N ILE A 371 -0.83 4.03 -4.14
CA ILE A 371 -0.61 2.95 -3.17
C ILE A 371 -0.71 3.47 -1.74
N GLY A 372 -0.96 2.60 -0.77
CA GLY A 372 -1.00 2.96 0.64
C GLY A 372 -1.93 2.09 1.46
N TYR A 373 -3.02 2.64 2.01
CA TYR A 373 -4.01 1.85 2.78
C TYR A 373 -4.67 0.73 1.97
N HIS A 374 -4.66 0.85 0.66
CA HIS A 374 -5.06 -0.18 -0.30
C HIS A 374 -3.93 -0.35 -1.32
N GLY A 375 -3.84 -1.51 -1.95
CA GLY A 375 -2.88 -1.75 -3.01
C GLY A 375 -3.19 -0.88 -4.23
N HIS A 376 -4.34 -1.08 -4.88
CA HIS A 376 -4.87 -0.12 -5.85
C HIS A 376 -5.60 0.99 -5.09
N ALA A 377 -4.87 2.02 -4.63
CA ALA A 377 -5.37 3.03 -3.71
C ALA A 377 -6.15 4.18 -4.40
N ALA A 378 -6.66 5.10 -3.57
CA ALA A 378 -7.29 6.34 -4.03
C ALA A 378 -6.23 7.37 -4.45
N GLY A 379 -6.48 8.07 -5.56
CA GLY A 379 -5.59 9.05 -6.17
C GLY A 379 -5.53 8.91 -7.70
N PRO A 380 -4.74 9.72 -8.41
CA PRO A 380 -4.72 9.73 -9.88
C PRO A 380 -3.93 8.54 -10.44
N PRO A 381 -4.55 7.59 -11.19
CA PRO A 381 -3.81 6.60 -11.95
C PRO A 381 -3.09 7.24 -13.15
N ILE A 382 -1.94 6.67 -13.56
CA ILE A 382 -1.22 7.04 -14.77
C ILE A 382 -1.37 5.89 -15.77
N GLY A 383 -2.47 5.89 -16.53
CA GLY A 383 -2.84 4.78 -17.40
C GLY A 383 -3.36 3.56 -16.64
N MET A 384 -3.79 2.57 -17.39
CA MET A 384 -4.12 1.21 -16.97
C MET A 384 -3.75 0.31 -18.15
N THR A 385 -3.62 -1.00 -17.95
CA THR A 385 -3.22 -1.94 -19.02
C THR A 385 -4.08 -1.82 -20.27
N ASP A 386 -5.35 -1.54 -20.11
CA ASP A 386 -6.37 -1.35 -21.16
C ASP A 386 -6.72 0.12 -21.47
N TYR A 387 -6.18 1.08 -20.70
CA TYR A 387 -6.42 2.52 -20.88
C TYR A 387 -5.12 3.30 -21.11
N GLN A 388 -4.46 3.03 -22.25
CA GLN A 388 -3.20 3.72 -22.64
C GLN A 388 -3.44 5.10 -23.31
N GLN A 389 -4.70 5.50 -23.54
CA GLN A 389 -5.07 6.82 -24.08
C GLN A 389 -5.60 7.77 -23.00
N GLY A 390 -5.77 7.26 -21.78
CA GLY A 390 -6.29 7.99 -20.62
C GLY A 390 -7.33 7.19 -19.86
N VAL A 391 -7.35 7.36 -18.54
CA VAL A 391 -8.30 6.72 -17.62
C VAL A 391 -9.48 7.66 -17.39
N PRO A 392 -10.71 7.27 -17.72
CA PRO A 392 -11.86 8.12 -17.52
C PRO A 392 -12.03 8.53 -16.05
N VAL A 393 -12.42 9.78 -15.81
CA VAL A 393 -12.71 10.41 -14.52
C VAL A 393 -11.50 10.40 -13.57
N ARG A 394 -11.04 9.23 -13.11
CA ARG A 394 -9.96 9.13 -12.13
C ARG A 394 -8.62 9.63 -12.65
N GLY A 395 -8.34 9.42 -13.93
CA GLY A 395 -7.12 9.93 -14.57
C GLY A 395 -7.07 11.45 -14.72
N ASP A 396 -8.22 12.14 -14.59
CA ASP A 396 -8.32 13.60 -14.61
C ASP A 396 -8.14 14.25 -13.23
N TYR A 397 -7.94 13.42 -12.19
CA TYR A 397 -7.56 13.90 -10.86
C TYR A 397 -6.09 14.31 -10.84
N VAL A 398 -5.74 15.33 -10.05
CA VAL A 398 -4.40 15.92 -10.02
C VAL A 398 -3.54 15.30 -8.93
N PHE A 399 -2.22 15.25 -9.15
CA PHE A 399 -1.26 14.85 -8.14
C PHE A 399 -1.20 15.84 -7.00
N ARG A 400 -1.16 15.31 -5.77
CA ARG A 400 -1.05 16.07 -4.52
C ARG A 400 0.25 15.71 -3.79
N PRO A 401 0.79 16.64 -2.97
CA PRO A 401 1.97 16.33 -2.16
C PRO A 401 1.64 15.33 -1.03
N ASN A 402 2.65 14.62 -0.55
CA ASN A 402 2.54 13.60 0.48
C ASN A 402 1.61 12.42 0.07
N THR A 403 1.65 12.04 -1.19
CA THR A 403 0.94 10.88 -1.73
C THR A 403 1.93 9.86 -2.27
N TRP A 404 1.53 8.59 -2.31
CA TRP A 404 2.37 7.49 -2.76
C TRP A 404 1.78 6.83 -4.00
N HIS A 405 2.66 6.39 -4.90
CA HIS A 405 2.28 5.68 -6.12
C HIS A 405 3.20 4.49 -6.33
N SER A 406 2.65 3.41 -6.81
CA SER A 406 3.41 2.36 -7.47
C SER A 406 3.71 2.80 -8.89
N ILE A 407 4.99 2.90 -9.23
CA ILE A 407 5.46 3.29 -10.57
C ILE A 407 5.59 2.02 -11.40
N GLU A 408 4.43 1.56 -11.86
CA GLU A 408 4.22 0.29 -12.53
C GLU A 408 4.12 0.47 -14.06
N LEU A 409 4.92 -0.32 -14.80
CA LEU A 409 5.01 -0.19 -16.24
C LEU A 409 5.76 -1.36 -16.88
N ASN A 410 5.79 -1.41 -18.19
CA ASN A 410 6.70 -2.29 -18.90
C ASN A 410 7.20 -1.70 -20.21
N VAL A 411 8.32 -2.24 -20.67
CA VAL A 411 8.83 -2.04 -22.02
C VAL A 411 9.00 -3.40 -22.70
N THR A 412 8.72 -3.46 -24.00
CA THR A 412 9.17 -4.59 -24.82
C THR A 412 10.52 -4.22 -25.45
N HIS A 413 11.53 -5.07 -25.19
CA HIS A 413 12.88 -4.89 -25.71
C HIS A 413 13.34 -6.12 -26.49
N ILE A 414 14.07 -5.90 -27.59
CA ILE A 414 14.63 -6.99 -28.39
C ILE A 414 15.93 -7.47 -27.74
N VAL A 415 16.04 -8.77 -27.50
CA VAL A 415 17.21 -9.42 -26.89
C VAL A 415 18.02 -10.13 -27.97
N PRO A 416 19.16 -9.56 -28.42
CA PRO A 416 19.97 -10.14 -29.51
C PRO A 416 20.47 -11.55 -29.18
N GLU A 417 20.91 -11.79 -27.96
CA GLU A 417 21.45 -13.09 -27.53
C GLU A 417 20.39 -14.20 -27.54
N TRP A 418 19.11 -13.82 -27.58
CA TRP A 418 17.97 -14.74 -27.69
C TRP A 418 17.43 -14.82 -29.12
N GLY A 419 18.28 -14.53 -30.15
CA GLY A 419 17.88 -14.54 -31.55
C GLY A 419 16.94 -13.39 -31.94
N ASN A 420 17.11 -12.23 -31.33
CA ASN A 420 16.28 -11.06 -31.47
C ASN A 420 14.83 -11.26 -30.93
N GLN A 421 14.68 -12.11 -29.93
CA GLN A 421 13.37 -12.31 -29.28
C GLN A 421 12.90 -11.04 -28.60
N PRO A 422 11.64 -10.61 -28.83
CA PRO A 422 11.02 -9.55 -28.01
C PRO A 422 10.70 -10.08 -26.61
N VAL A 423 11.20 -9.38 -25.59
CA VAL A 423 10.99 -9.72 -24.17
C VAL A 423 10.35 -8.53 -23.48
N ARG A 424 9.33 -8.81 -22.66
CA ARG A 424 8.67 -7.80 -21.84
C ARG A 424 9.41 -7.66 -20.52
N PHE A 425 9.88 -6.46 -20.22
CA PHE A 425 10.48 -6.08 -18.94
C PHE A 425 9.44 -5.27 -18.17
N ALA A 426 8.79 -5.91 -17.22
CA ALA A 426 7.88 -5.26 -16.28
C ALA A 426 8.64 -4.92 -15.01
N LEU A 427 8.42 -3.72 -14.51
CA LEU A 427 9.03 -3.16 -13.31
C LEU A 427 7.99 -2.37 -12.53
N GLU A 428 8.11 -2.43 -11.21
CA GLU A 428 7.26 -1.71 -10.29
C GLU A 428 8.00 -1.41 -9.00
N GLU A 429 7.90 -0.15 -8.58
CA GLU A 429 8.45 0.32 -7.31
C GLU A 429 7.60 1.44 -6.73
N ASP A 430 7.46 1.42 -5.43
CA ASP A 430 6.72 2.46 -4.74
C ASP A 430 7.55 3.73 -4.55
N ALA A 431 6.93 4.86 -4.86
CA ALA A 431 7.52 6.19 -4.77
C ALA A 431 6.55 7.20 -4.13
N ALA A 432 7.10 8.24 -3.50
CA ALA A 432 6.35 9.31 -2.87
C ALA A 432 6.54 10.64 -3.59
N ILE A 433 5.48 11.44 -3.71
CA ILE A 433 5.57 12.86 -4.07
C ILE A 433 5.73 13.66 -2.78
N MET A 434 6.91 14.25 -2.61
CA MET A 434 7.25 15.05 -1.45
C MET A 434 6.58 16.45 -1.50
N PRO A 435 6.52 17.20 -0.38
CA PRO A 435 5.87 18.52 -0.33
C PRO A 435 6.29 19.49 -1.43
N GLY A 436 7.56 19.44 -1.84
CA GLY A 436 8.11 20.27 -2.93
C GLY A 436 7.84 19.73 -4.35
N GLY A 437 7.06 18.66 -4.50
CA GLY A 437 6.75 18.05 -5.79
C GLY A 437 7.83 17.15 -6.37
N LYS A 438 8.93 16.93 -5.63
CA LYS A 438 9.96 15.97 -6.00
C LYS A 438 9.47 14.56 -5.69
N TRP A 439 9.71 13.63 -6.60
CA TRP A 439 9.56 12.20 -6.36
C TRP A 439 10.76 11.65 -5.58
N ASP A 440 10.47 10.74 -4.66
CA ASP A 440 11.46 9.98 -3.92
C ASP A 440 11.06 8.50 -3.89
N TRP A 441 11.99 7.62 -4.27
CA TRP A 441 11.78 6.18 -4.15
C TRP A 441 11.68 5.80 -2.68
N ILE A 442 10.72 4.96 -2.32
CA ILE A 442 10.51 4.57 -0.92
C ILE A 442 11.71 3.78 -0.39
N ASP A 443 12.20 2.79 -1.15
CA ASP A 443 13.40 1.99 -0.80
C ASP A 443 14.33 1.72 -2.01
N GLY A 444 14.41 2.69 -2.94
CA GLY A 444 15.15 2.52 -4.18
C GLY A 444 14.35 1.83 -5.27
N ARG A 445 15.03 1.38 -6.32
CA ARG A 445 14.47 0.58 -7.41
C ARG A 445 15.44 -0.49 -7.86
N GLN A 446 14.94 -1.47 -8.60
CA GLN A 446 15.80 -2.49 -9.19
C GLN A 446 16.59 -1.92 -10.39
N ASP A 447 17.92 -1.96 -10.33
CA ASP A 447 18.84 -1.54 -11.38
C ASP A 447 19.71 -2.70 -11.94
N ALA A 448 19.68 -3.85 -11.30
CA ALA A 448 20.37 -5.06 -11.69
C ALA A 448 19.52 -6.31 -11.44
N PHE A 449 19.74 -7.37 -12.22
CA PHE A 449 19.09 -8.65 -11.98
C PHE A 449 19.56 -9.30 -10.69
N TYR A 450 18.66 -9.97 -9.98
CA TYR A 450 19.07 -11.00 -9.03
C TYR A 450 19.66 -12.17 -9.82
N LEU A 451 20.84 -12.62 -9.42
CA LEU A 451 21.55 -13.71 -10.12
C LEU A 451 21.42 -15.00 -9.32
N ILE A 452 20.85 -16.02 -9.96
CA ILE A 452 20.68 -17.36 -9.40
C ILE A 452 21.73 -18.27 -10.03
N LYS A 453 22.54 -18.92 -9.20
CA LYS A 453 23.58 -19.84 -9.69
C LYS A 453 22.96 -21.12 -10.26
N PRO A 454 23.58 -21.73 -11.29
CA PRO A 454 23.08 -22.93 -11.94
C PRO A 454 23.10 -24.17 -11.03
#